data_4f62df294d7a313112c50fda27e95dac
#
_entry.id   4f62df294d7a313112c50fda27e95dac
#
_cell.length_a   1.000
_cell.length_b   1.000
_cell.length_c   1.000
_cell.angle_alpha   90.00
_cell.angle_beta   90.00
_cell.angle_gamma   90.00
#
_symmetry.space_group_name_H-M   'P 1'
#
loop_
_entity.id
_entity.type
_entity.pdbx_description
1 polymer ?
#
loop_
_entity_poly.entity_id
_entity_poly.type
_entity_poly.pdbx_seq_one_letter_code
_entity_poly.pdbx_strand_id
1 'polypeptide(L)'
;MEIKMLKAKNGDCFIISHIDRKGNRHNIVIDGGPARAFQVNETVLKAANAEGIDLMILTHTDDDHIGGLLKFFEKMEEEQINIGKVLYNSPAVLANRFLTDYTGEHDLLISQRSRDHSYRQAISLEERLRERNLLNTDIIACDMEPIRVGDIQIDILSPDEEQLKNLNQHWERESYSDRDHAGTTNDHCQSIQELQEKEEHIATSIANSSSIAFLLTYEGKKALFLGDANPKVITESLKRRGYDKNNKLHVEYTKLAHHGSRYNTSYEMLERLDCDKFLISTEGNRHGHPNKETLAKIIKLKEEGRCVNFYF
;
A
#
# COMPACT_ATOMS: atom_id res chain seq x y z
N MET A 1 13.02 -16.53 -2.04
CA MET A 1 12.36 -15.27 -1.61
C MET A 1 11.52 -15.55 -0.37
N GLU A 2 11.57 -14.70 0.63
CA GLU A 2 10.76 -14.73 1.85
C GLU A 2 9.92 -13.47 1.93
N ILE A 3 8.65 -13.58 2.34
CA ILE A 3 7.75 -12.46 2.59
C ILE A 3 7.36 -12.53 4.07
N LYS A 4 7.70 -11.51 4.84
CA LYS A 4 7.32 -11.36 6.26
C LYS A 4 6.24 -10.30 6.38
N MET A 5 5.07 -10.69 6.86
CA MET A 5 4.03 -9.76 7.32
C MET A 5 4.30 -9.48 8.80
N LEU A 6 4.62 -8.23 9.14
CA LEU A 6 4.94 -7.84 10.50
C LEU A 6 3.68 -7.46 11.29
N LYS A 7 3.80 -7.41 12.61
CA LYS A 7 2.68 -7.05 13.51
C LYS A 7 2.38 -5.55 13.43
N ALA A 8 1.65 -5.14 12.42
CA ALA A 8 1.33 -3.74 12.14
C ALA A 8 0.00 -3.26 12.73
N LYS A 9 -0.61 -4.02 13.66
CA LYS A 9 -1.90 -3.66 14.25
C LYS A 9 -3.02 -3.62 13.21
N ASN A 10 -3.56 -2.40 12.97
CA ASN A 10 -4.56 -2.15 11.93
C ASN A 10 -3.94 -1.66 10.61
N GLY A 11 -2.63 -1.65 10.49
CA GLY A 11 -1.91 -1.12 9.34
C GLY A 11 -1.11 -2.17 8.57
N ASP A 12 -0.25 -1.72 7.68
CA ASP A 12 0.63 -2.57 6.87
C ASP A 12 2.10 -2.38 7.22
N CYS A 13 2.84 -3.47 7.33
CA CYS A 13 4.29 -3.47 7.38
C CYS A 13 4.80 -4.82 6.89
N PHE A 14 5.55 -4.83 5.78
CA PHE A 14 6.10 -6.04 5.20
C PHE A 14 7.59 -5.90 4.95
N ILE A 15 8.31 -7.01 5.05
CA ILE A 15 9.69 -7.15 4.57
C ILE A 15 9.74 -8.30 3.58
N ILE A 16 10.29 -8.03 2.39
CA ILE A 16 10.57 -9.04 1.38
C ILE A 16 12.07 -9.17 1.26
N SER A 17 12.58 -10.38 1.44
CA SER A 17 14.00 -10.67 1.36
C SER A 17 14.26 -11.77 0.33
N HIS A 18 15.32 -11.62 -0.46
CA HIS A 18 15.80 -12.67 -1.35
C HIS A 18 17.31 -12.61 -1.50
N ILE A 19 17.89 -13.71 -1.99
CA ILE A 19 19.28 -13.78 -2.42
C ILE A 19 19.25 -13.88 -3.94
N ASP A 20 19.96 -12.97 -4.63
CA ASP A 20 20.06 -12.97 -6.09
C ASP A 20 20.96 -14.11 -6.59
N ARG A 21 21.00 -14.33 -7.90
CA ARG A 21 21.83 -15.36 -8.54
C ARG A 21 23.34 -15.16 -8.34
N LYS A 22 23.76 -13.97 -7.89
CA LYS A 22 25.16 -13.64 -7.59
C LYS A 22 25.51 -13.88 -6.12
N GLY A 23 24.51 -14.24 -5.29
CA GLY A 23 24.65 -14.46 -3.86
C GLY A 23 24.47 -13.21 -2.98
N ASN A 24 24.05 -12.07 -3.58
CA ASN A 24 23.78 -10.86 -2.82
C ASN A 24 22.39 -10.92 -2.17
N ARG A 25 22.30 -10.48 -0.93
CA ARG A 25 21.03 -10.33 -0.21
C ARG A 25 20.40 -8.99 -0.55
N HIS A 26 19.10 -9.01 -0.75
CA HIS A 26 18.28 -7.84 -1.05
C HIS A 26 17.09 -7.80 -0.11
N ASN A 27 16.76 -6.59 0.38
CA ASN A 27 15.61 -6.37 1.25
C ASN A 27 14.73 -5.24 0.70
N ILE A 28 13.42 -5.47 0.69
CA ILE A 28 12.39 -4.49 0.34
C ILE A 28 11.50 -4.32 1.56
N VAL A 29 11.28 -3.08 2.01
CA VAL A 29 10.34 -2.73 3.08
C VAL A 29 9.13 -2.06 2.48
N ILE A 30 7.93 -2.49 2.86
CA ILE A 30 6.66 -1.91 2.42
C ILE A 30 5.92 -1.44 3.65
N ASP A 31 5.67 -0.14 3.73
CA ASP A 31 5.02 0.56 4.84
C ASP A 31 5.67 0.31 6.21
N GLY A 32 5.22 1.03 7.22
CA GLY A 32 5.75 0.93 8.58
C GLY A 32 4.71 0.56 9.64
N GLY A 33 3.44 0.46 9.23
CA GLY A 33 2.34 0.39 10.17
C GLY A 33 2.11 1.71 10.93
N PRO A 34 1.20 1.75 11.87
CA PRO A 34 1.02 2.92 12.74
C PRO A 34 2.23 3.11 13.66
N ALA A 35 2.47 4.35 14.09
CA ALA A 35 3.61 4.68 14.96
C ALA A 35 3.74 3.77 16.20
N ARG A 36 2.61 3.34 16.77
CA ARG A 36 2.57 2.42 17.92
C ARG A 36 3.05 0.99 17.60
N ALA A 37 3.00 0.57 16.33
CA ALA A 37 3.49 -0.75 15.91
C ALA A 37 5.02 -0.78 15.77
N PHE A 38 5.67 0.38 15.61
CA PHE A 38 7.10 0.47 15.45
C PHE A 38 7.86 -0.22 16.60
N GLN A 39 7.45 -0.03 17.86
CA GLN A 39 8.11 -0.63 19.03
C GLN A 39 8.18 -2.17 18.95
N VAL A 40 7.15 -2.80 18.38
CA VAL A 40 7.10 -4.28 18.20
C VAL A 40 8.02 -4.71 17.06
N ASN A 41 8.15 -3.90 16.03
CA ASN A 41 8.87 -4.21 14.80
C ASN A 41 10.28 -3.62 14.75
N GLU A 42 10.67 -2.79 15.74
CA GLU A 42 11.94 -2.04 15.76
C GLU A 42 13.15 -2.94 15.51
N THR A 43 13.26 -4.06 16.23
CA THR A 43 14.39 -4.98 16.08
C THR A 43 14.50 -5.55 14.67
N VAL A 44 13.36 -5.90 14.05
CA VAL A 44 13.31 -6.48 12.70
C VAL A 44 13.67 -5.43 11.65
N LEU A 45 13.14 -4.21 11.79
CA LEU A 45 13.44 -3.09 10.89
C LEU A 45 14.90 -2.63 11.00
N LYS A 46 15.45 -2.57 12.23
CA LYS A 46 16.88 -2.28 12.43
C LYS A 46 17.79 -3.37 11.85
N ALA A 47 17.42 -4.64 11.98
CA ALA A 47 18.16 -5.72 11.35
C ALA A 47 18.14 -5.61 9.82
N ALA A 48 16.99 -5.31 9.22
CA ALA A 48 16.89 -5.09 7.78
C ALA A 48 17.74 -3.89 7.33
N ASN A 49 17.74 -2.77 8.09
CA ASN A 49 18.62 -1.63 7.81
C ASN A 49 20.11 -1.98 7.92
N ALA A 50 20.51 -2.78 8.90
CA ALA A 50 21.90 -3.20 9.06
C ALA A 50 22.39 -4.09 7.90
N GLU A 51 21.49 -4.91 7.33
CA GLU A 51 21.76 -5.71 6.13
C GLU A 51 21.69 -4.90 4.82
N GLY A 52 21.07 -3.73 4.86
CA GLY A 52 20.75 -2.87 3.71
C GLY A 52 19.32 -3.09 3.23
N ILE A 53 18.59 -1.96 3.06
CA ILE A 53 17.25 -1.91 2.45
C ILE A 53 17.42 -1.36 1.04
N ASP A 54 17.36 -2.21 0.01
CA ASP A 54 17.52 -1.76 -1.38
C ASP A 54 16.37 -0.85 -1.81
N LEU A 55 15.16 -1.16 -1.35
CA LEU A 55 13.95 -0.43 -1.69
C LEU A 55 13.02 -0.30 -0.49
N MET A 56 12.55 0.90 -0.23
CA MET A 56 11.45 1.18 0.69
C MET A 56 10.26 1.72 -0.10
N ILE A 57 9.06 1.21 0.14
CA ILE A 57 7.82 1.65 -0.50
C ILE A 57 6.88 2.16 0.59
N LEU A 58 6.50 3.44 0.53
CA LEU A 58 5.34 3.94 1.24
C LEU A 58 4.16 3.95 0.28
N THR A 59 3.15 3.12 0.57
CA THR A 59 1.99 2.98 -0.32
C THR A 59 1.17 4.26 -0.39
N HIS A 60 0.84 4.84 0.76
CA HIS A 60 0.13 6.13 0.90
C HIS A 60 0.32 6.72 2.31
N THR A 61 -0.28 7.87 2.59
CA THR A 61 0.08 8.72 3.73
C THR A 61 -0.78 8.55 4.98
N ASP A 62 -1.68 7.56 5.03
CA ASP A 62 -2.48 7.31 6.24
C ASP A 62 -1.63 6.77 7.38
N ASP A 63 -1.97 7.16 8.62
CA ASP A 63 -1.16 6.92 9.83
C ASP A 63 -0.77 5.45 10.02
N ASP A 64 -1.63 4.55 9.62
CA ASP A 64 -1.42 3.12 9.75
C ASP A 64 -0.50 2.51 8.67
N HIS A 65 0.06 3.34 7.80
CA HIS A 65 1.11 3.02 6.83
C HIS A 65 2.37 3.85 7.07
N ILE A 66 2.25 5.19 7.19
CA ILE A 66 3.38 6.11 7.32
C ILE A 66 3.95 6.20 8.75
N GLY A 67 3.09 6.03 9.78
CA GLY A 67 3.44 6.35 11.16
C GLY A 67 4.68 5.61 11.69
N GLY A 68 4.81 4.34 11.34
CA GLY A 68 5.96 3.53 11.72
C GLY A 68 7.24 3.89 10.98
N LEU A 69 7.15 4.35 9.72
CA LEU A 69 8.31 4.86 8.98
C LEU A 69 8.82 6.17 9.57
N LEU A 70 7.92 7.08 9.97
CA LEU A 70 8.32 8.29 10.69
C LEU A 70 9.09 7.96 11.96
N LYS A 71 8.63 6.97 12.74
CA LYS A 71 9.34 6.49 13.93
C LYS A 71 10.66 5.81 13.59
N PHE A 72 10.73 5.07 12.50
CA PHE A 72 11.97 4.49 12.01
C PHE A 72 13.01 5.58 11.74
N PHE A 73 12.68 6.59 10.93
CA PHE A 73 13.59 7.68 10.61
C PHE A 73 13.97 8.53 11.83
N GLU A 74 13.03 8.76 12.77
CA GLU A 74 13.29 9.44 14.03
C GLU A 74 14.31 8.69 14.88
N LYS A 75 14.15 7.36 15.03
CA LYS A 75 15.06 6.51 15.83
C LYS A 75 16.41 6.29 15.19
N MET A 76 16.49 6.44 13.87
CA MET A 76 17.73 6.26 13.11
C MET A 76 18.44 7.60 12.83
N GLU A 77 18.06 8.70 13.49
CA GLU A 77 18.69 10.02 13.29
C GLU A 77 20.20 10.01 13.57
N GLU A 78 20.61 9.29 14.61
CA GLU A 78 22.02 9.15 15.02
C GLU A 78 22.69 7.90 14.43
N GLU A 79 21.96 7.03 13.75
CA GLU A 79 22.43 5.79 13.17
C GLU A 79 22.58 5.92 11.65
N GLN A 80 23.44 5.11 11.05
CA GLN A 80 23.57 5.06 9.60
C GLN A 80 22.30 4.44 8.99
N ILE A 81 21.61 5.19 8.14
CA ILE A 81 20.51 4.70 7.32
C ILE A 81 21.08 4.13 6.03
N ASN A 82 20.87 2.82 5.82
CA ASN A 82 21.34 2.08 4.66
C ASN A 82 20.14 1.71 3.76
N ILE A 83 19.61 2.72 3.07
CA ILE A 83 18.47 2.60 2.14
C ILE A 83 18.94 3.03 0.75
N GLY A 84 18.72 2.17 -0.25
CA GLY A 84 19.09 2.44 -1.63
C GLY A 84 18.13 3.39 -2.35
N LYS A 85 16.82 3.15 -2.21
CA LYS A 85 15.77 3.97 -2.86
C LYS A 85 14.49 3.95 -2.04
N VAL A 86 13.75 5.06 -2.08
CA VAL A 86 12.39 5.16 -1.53
C VAL A 86 11.41 5.46 -2.67
N LEU A 87 10.28 4.77 -2.69
CA LEU A 87 9.14 5.10 -3.55
C LEU A 87 8.07 5.78 -2.70
N TYR A 88 7.80 7.03 -3.00
CA TYR A 88 6.86 7.84 -2.25
C TYR A 88 6.31 9.00 -3.09
N ASN A 89 5.00 9.09 -3.22
CA ASN A 89 4.33 10.22 -3.87
C ASN A 89 4.18 11.37 -2.86
N SER A 90 5.26 12.12 -2.65
CA SER A 90 5.32 13.21 -1.69
C SER A 90 4.65 14.50 -2.20
N PRO A 91 4.29 15.44 -1.29
CA PRO A 91 3.75 16.75 -1.69
C PRO A 91 4.61 17.48 -2.72
N ALA A 92 5.94 17.53 -2.53
CA ALA A 92 6.85 18.21 -3.47
C ALA A 92 6.88 17.54 -4.84
N VAL A 93 6.89 16.21 -4.88
CA VAL A 93 6.89 15.44 -6.14
C VAL A 93 5.60 15.69 -6.91
N LEU A 94 4.44 15.69 -6.23
CA LEU A 94 3.16 15.95 -6.87
C LEU A 94 3.03 17.40 -7.33
N ALA A 95 3.41 18.37 -6.50
CA ALA A 95 3.39 19.77 -6.85
C ALA A 95 4.28 20.07 -8.09
N ASN A 96 5.49 19.50 -8.14
CA ASN A 96 6.37 19.61 -9.30
C ASN A 96 5.73 18.99 -10.56
N ARG A 97 5.12 17.81 -10.44
CA ARG A 97 4.46 17.14 -11.57
C ARG A 97 3.29 17.92 -12.12
N PHE A 98 2.46 18.50 -11.24
CA PHE A 98 1.22 19.19 -11.63
C PHE A 98 1.37 20.72 -11.72
N LEU A 99 2.61 21.24 -11.63
CA LEU A 99 2.95 22.67 -11.76
C LEU A 99 2.15 23.55 -10.78
N THR A 100 2.02 23.06 -9.55
CA THR A 100 1.39 23.82 -8.46
C THR A 100 2.45 24.51 -7.60
N ASP A 101 2.08 25.61 -6.95
CA ASP A 101 3.00 26.38 -6.12
C ASP A 101 3.32 25.62 -4.84
N TYR A 102 4.47 24.93 -4.82
CA TYR A 102 5.03 24.32 -3.63
C TYR A 102 6.24 25.12 -3.15
N THR A 103 6.09 25.83 -2.05
CA THR A 103 7.21 26.51 -1.39
C THR A 103 7.41 25.86 -0.03
N GLY A 104 8.45 25.03 0.11
CA GLY A 104 8.67 24.21 1.30
C GLY A 104 8.54 24.95 2.65
N GLU A 105 8.95 26.24 2.73
CA GLU A 105 8.77 27.08 3.92
C GLU A 105 7.31 27.49 4.16
N HIS A 106 6.56 27.75 3.09
CA HIS A 106 5.15 28.12 3.18
C HIS A 106 4.31 26.92 3.61
N ASP A 107 4.63 25.74 3.09
CA ASP A 107 3.92 24.51 3.42
C ASP A 107 4.21 23.99 4.84
N LEU A 108 5.39 24.27 5.39
CA LEU A 108 5.67 24.07 6.81
C LEU A 108 4.75 24.90 7.72
N LEU A 109 4.50 26.17 7.37
CA LEU A 109 3.57 27.02 8.08
C LEU A 109 2.12 26.59 7.91
N ILE A 110 1.75 26.13 6.72
CA ILE A 110 0.44 25.54 6.43
C ILE A 110 0.28 24.21 7.16
N SER A 111 1.29 23.33 7.12
CA SER A 111 1.25 22.03 7.81
C SER A 111 1.06 22.15 9.31
N GLN A 112 1.61 23.19 9.96
CA GLN A 112 1.37 23.49 11.38
C GLN A 112 -0.07 23.94 11.67
N ARG A 113 -0.76 24.50 10.68
CA ARG A 113 -2.14 24.99 10.77
C ARG A 113 -3.16 24.02 10.19
N SER A 114 -2.74 23.15 9.28
CA SER A 114 -3.60 22.14 8.67
C SER A 114 -4.15 21.18 9.71
N ARG A 115 -5.44 20.87 9.63
CA ARG A 115 -6.10 19.82 10.43
C ARG A 115 -5.90 18.43 9.82
N ASP A 116 -5.44 18.35 8.59
CA ASP A 116 -5.15 17.09 7.92
C ASP A 116 -3.89 16.46 8.52
N HIS A 117 -4.08 15.38 9.28
CA HIS A 117 -3.00 14.66 9.95
C HIS A 117 -2.09 13.96 8.93
N SER A 118 -2.66 13.38 7.88
CA SER A 118 -1.90 12.63 6.88
C SER A 118 -0.99 13.55 6.04
N TYR A 119 -1.46 14.77 5.71
CA TYR A 119 -0.63 15.77 5.02
C TYR A 119 0.58 16.22 5.85
N ARG A 120 0.40 16.46 7.15
CA ARG A 120 1.51 16.81 8.05
C ARG A 120 2.55 15.68 8.15
N GLN A 121 2.10 14.45 8.22
CA GLN A 121 2.98 13.28 8.21
C GLN A 121 3.71 13.14 6.86
N ALA A 122 3.02 13.42 5.76
CA ALA A 122 3.60 13.43 4.43
C ALA A 122 4.77 14.41 4.32
N ILE A 123 4.59 15.66 4.73
CA ILE A 123 5.65 16.68 4.75
C ILE A 123 6.81 16.27 5.67
N SER A 124 6.49 15.79 6.89
CA SER A 124 7.53 15.39 7.84
C SER A 124 8.40 14.24 7.30
N LEU A 125 7.83 13.27 6.59
CA LEU A 125 8.61 12.22 5.93
C LEU A 125 9.41 12.75 4.75
N GLU A 126 8.81 13.61 3.93
CA GLU A 126 9.48 14.23 2.79
C GLU A 126 10.75 14.98 3.20
N GLU A 127 10.70 15.77 4.28
CA GLU A 127 11.86 16.49 4.82
C GLU A 127 12.99 15.52 5.22
N ARG A 128 12.65 14.46 5.95
CA ARG A 128 13.63 13.45 6.38
C ARG A 128 14.27 12.71 5.21
N LEU A 129 13.50 12.45 4.14
CA LEU A 129 14.01 11.83 2.92
C LEU A 129 14.87 12.79 2.10
N ARG A 130 14.49 14.07 2.05
CA ARG A 130 15.23 15.11 1.35
C ARG A 130 16.61 15.34 1.97
N GLU A 131 16.68 15.46 3.30
CA GLU A 131 17.94 15.60 4.05
C GLU A 131 18.93 14.46 3.78
N ARG A 132 18.42 13.28 3.45
CA ARG A 132 19.19 12.06 3.19
C ARG A 132 19.39 11.75 1.71
N ASN A 133 18.94 12.63 0.81
CA ASN A 133 18.93 12.43 -0.65
C ASN A 133 18.22 11.12 -1.08
N LEU A 134 17.16 10.74 -0.38
CA LEU A 134 16.35 9.53 -0.63
C LEU A 134 15.02 9.83 -1.33
N LEU A 135 14.65 11.11 -1.46
CA LEU A 135 13.40 11.49 -2.10
C LEU A 135 13.47 11.22 -3.61
N ASN A 136 12.48 10.52 -4.16
CA ASN A 136 12.35 10.32 -5.60
C ASN A 136 11.99 11.65 -6.31
N THR A 137 12.40 11.77 -7.59
CA THR A 137 12.19 12.99 -8.39
C THR A 137 10.91 12.97 -9.21
N ASP A 138 10.40 11.77 -9.53
CA ASP A 138 9.23 11.57 -10.37
C ASP A 138 8.11 10.89 -9.62
N ILE A 139 6.86 11.07 -10.10
CA ILE A 139 5.70 10.37 -9.56
C ILE A 139 5.82 8.86 -9.76
N ILE A 140 5.30 8.12 -8.79
CA ILE A 140 5.13 6.67 -8.87
C ILE A 140 3.68 6.38 -9.27
N ALA A 141 3.49 5.97 -10.52
CA ALA A 141 2.18 5.72 -11.10
C ALA A 141 2.18 4.43 -11.94
N CYS A 142 1.00 3.92 -12.25
CA CYS A 142 0.86 2.81 -13.21
C CYS A 142 1.47 3.19 -14.57
N ASP A 143 1.86 2.17 -15.33
CA ASP A 143 2.47 2.31 -16.66
C ASP A 143 3.90 2.89 -16.68
N MET A 144 4.53 3.12 -15.50
CA MET A 144 5.97 3.38 -15.43
C MET A 144 6.79 2.11 -15.73
N GLU A 145 8.06 2.31 -16.11
CA GLU A 145 8.97 1.18 -16.31
C GLU A 145 9.12 0.33 -15.05
N PRO A 146 9.20 -1.00 -15.19
CA PRO A 146 9.34 -1.90 -14.05
C PRO A 146 10.60 -1.62 -13.23
N ILE A 147 10.45 -1.63 -11.92
CA ILE A 147 11.56 -1.44 -10.98
C ILE A 147 12.20 -2.81 -10.70
N ARG A 148 13.53 -2.85 -10.62
CA ARG A 148 14.27 -4.08 -10.32
C ARG A 148 15.07 -3.96 -9.04
N VAL A 149 14.98 -5.01 -8.21
CA VAL A 149 15.77 -5.19 -6.98
C VAL A 149 16.33 -6.60 -7.01
N GLY A 150 17.63 -6.73 -7.31
CA GLY A 150 18.22 -8.03 -7.62
C GLY A 150 17.47 -8.74 -8.75
N ASP A 151 17.00 -9.95 -8.49
CA ASP A 151 16.20 -10.74 -9.45
C ASP A 151 14.67 -10.48 -9.35
N ILE A 152 14.22 -9.61 -8.44
CA ILE A 152 12.82 -9.22 -8.32
C ILE A 152 12.51 -8.11 -9.34
N GLN A 153 11.37 -8.24 -10.02
CA GLN A 153 10.74 -7.19 -10.82
C GLN A 153 9.46 -6.71 -10.13
N ILE A 154 9.24 -5.40 -10.11
CA ILE A 154 8.07 -4.74 -9.53
C ILE A 154 7.41 -3.91 -10.62
N ASP A 155 6.17 -4.24 -10.96
CA ASP A 155 5.32 -3.56 -11.93
C ASP A 155 4.24 -2.78 -11.18
N ILE A 156 4.22 -1.46 -11.30
CA ILE A 156 3.24 -0.60 -10.63
C ILE A 156 1.88 -0.71 -11.33
N LEU A 157 0.82 -0.92 -10.54
CA LEU A 157 -0.55 -1.09 -11.00
C LEU A 157 -1.46 0.09 -10.61
N SER A 158 -1.10 0.80 -9.56
CA SER A 158 -1.80 1.97 -8.98
C SER A 158 -0.77 2.85 -8.27
N PRO A 159 -1.03 4.16 -8.11
CA PRO A 159 -2.16 4.90 -8.65
C PRO A 159 -2.01 5.22 -10.14
N ASP A 160 -3.07 5.73 -10.77
CA ASP A 160 -2.93 6.44 -12.03
C ASP A 160 -2.70 7.95 -11.80
N GLU A 161 -2.44 8.69 -12.88
CA GLU A 161 -2.14 10.12 -12.80
C GLU A 161 -3.34 10.94 -12.31
N GLU A 162 -4.58 10.49 -12.58
CA GLU A 162 -5.80 11.14 -12.11
C GLU A 162 -5.92 11.09 -10.58
N GLN A 163 -5.64 9.92 -9.98
CA GLN A 163 -5.67 9.77 -8.53
C GLN A 163 -4.62 10.67 -7.85
N LEU A 164 -3.41 10.77 -8.43
CA LEU A 164 -2.37 11.65 -7.91
C LEU A 164 -2.71 13.12 -8.05
N LYS A 165 -3.34 13.52 -9.16
CA LYS A 165 -3.83 14.88 -9.34
C LYS A 165 -4.91 15.23 -8.32
N ASN A 166 -5.82 14.29 -8.04
CA ASN A 166 -6.85 14.48 -7.02
C ASN A 166 -6.22 14.62 -5.62
N LEU A 167 -5.19 13.83 -5.30
CA LEU A 167 -4.46 13.95 -4.03
C LEU A 167 -3.78 15.31 -3.90
N ASN A 168 -3.07 15.76 -4.95
CA ASN A 168 -2.42 17.08 -4.95
C ASN A 168 -3.44 18.22 -4.72
N GLN A 169 -4.57 18.20 -5.43
CA GLN A 169 -5.64 19.18 -5.25
C GLN A 169 -6.29 19.13 -3.86
N HIS A 170 -6.37 17.94 -3.27
CA HIS A 170 -6.88 17.77 -1.91
C HIS A 170 -5.96 18.45 -0.90
N TRP A 171 -4.66 18.28 -1.03
CA TRP A 171 -3.66 18.91 -0.18
C TRP A 171 -3.59 20.43 -0.35
N GLU A 172 -3.87 20.97 -1.53
CA GLU A 172 -3.96 22.42 -1.77
C GLU A 172 -5.20 23.07 -1.11
N ARG A 173 -6.28 22.32 -0.94
CA ARG A 173 -7.54 22.82 -0.39
C ARG A 173 -7.60 22.58 1.11
N GLU A 174 -7.06 23.45 1.93
CA GLU A 174 -6.95 23.39 3.41
C GLU A 174 -8.22 22.99 4.22
N SER A 175 -9.35 22.67 3.60
CA SER A 175 -10.66 22.64 4.26
C SER A 175 -11.43 21.33 4.20
N TYR A 176 -10.90 20.26 3.63
CA TYR A 176 -11.66 19.01 3.52
C TYR A 176 -11.19 17.97 4.55
N SER A 177 -12.07 17.63 5.48
CA SER A 177 -11.96 16.38 6.22
C SER A 177 -12.35 15.24 5.28
N ASP A 178 -11.38 14.54 4.72
CA ASP A 178 -11.63 13.25 4.08
C ASP A 178 -12.10 12.32 5.19
N ARG A 179 -13.39 12.00 5.20
CA ARG A 179 -13.92 11.04 6.17
C ARG A 179 -13.61 9.67 5.62
N ASP A 180 -12.70 8.98 6.27
CA ASP A 180 -12.52 7.56 6.07
C ASP A 180 -13.90 6.88 6.02
N HIS A 181 -14.22 6.27 4.89
CA HIS A 181 -15.45 5.50 4.72
C HIS A 181 -15.28 4.09 5.32
N ALA A 182 -14.47 3.97 6.37
CA ALA A 182 -14.42 2.79 7.21
C ALA A 182 -15.75 2.69 7.95
N GLY A 183 -16.71 2.05 7.32
CA GLY A 183 -18.00 1.80 7.92
C GLY A 183 -17.85 1.03 9.23
N THR A 184 -18.37 1.57 10.29
CA THR A 184 -18.37 0.96 11.64
C THR A 184 -19.31 -0.24 11.75
N THR A 185 -20.01 -0.63 10.69
CA THR A 185 -20.96 -1.75 10.69
C THR A 185 -20.22 -3.07 10.50
N ASN A 186 -20.09 -3.78 11.62
CA ASN A 186 -19.60 -5.16 11.63
C ASN A 186 -20.62 -6.07 10.91
N ASP A 187 -20.18 -6.76 9.85
CA ASP A 187 -20.95 -7.67 9.03
C ASP A 187 -20.76 -9.16 9.43
N HIS A 188 -20.03 -9.43 10.51
CA HIS A 188 -19.65 -10.77 10.94
C HIS A 188 -20.85 -11.65 11.35
N CYS A 189 -21.96 -11.04 11.77
CA CYS A 189 -23.20 -11.75 12.14
C CYS A 189 -24.06 -12.17 10.94
N GLN A 190 -23.78 -11.65 9.73
CA GLN A 190 -24.53 -12.00 8.52
C GLN A 190 -24.04 -13.33 7.93
N SER A 191 -24.92 -14.07 7.28
CA SER A 191 -24.52 -15.31 6.58
C SER A 191 -23.67 -15.01 5.36
N ILE A 192 -22.85 -15.96 4.92
CA ILE A 192 -22.04 -15.81 3.68
C ILE A 192 -22.95 -15.62 2.48
N GLN A 193 -24.06 -16.35 2.41
CA GLN A 193 -25.00 -16.27 1.30
C GLN A 193 -25.63 -14.85 1.18
N GLU A 194 -26.12 -14.29 2.30
CA GLU A 194 -26.64 -12.92 2.32
C GLU A 194 -25.60 -11.90 1.86
N LEU A 195 -24.34 -12.05 2.28
CA LEU A 195 -23.26 -11.15 1.89
C LEU A 195 -22.87 -11.27 0.40
N GLN A 196 -23.00 -12.47 -0.19
CA GLN A 196 -22.76 -12.72 -1.59
C GLN A 196 -23.85 -12.17 -2.53
N GLU A 197 -25.05 -11.94 -2.00
CA GLU A 197 -26.20 -11.40 -2.74
C GLU A 197 -26.32 -9.88 -2.63
N LYS A 198 -25.51 -9.24 -1.75
CA LYS A 198 -25.49 -7.79 -1.61
C LYS A 198 -25.02 -7.08 -2.86
N GLU A 199 -25.63 -5.93 -3.12
CA GLU A 199 -25.13 -4.98 -4.09
C GLU A 199 -23.75 -4.46 -3.68
N GLU A 200 -22.82 -4.48 -4.62
CA GLU A 200 -21.46 -4.04 -4.39
C GLU A 200 -21.39 -2.51 -4.29
N HIS A 201 -20.74 -2.02 -3.27
CA HIS A 201 -20.50 -0.59 -3.08
C HIS A 201 -19.00 -0.33 -2.95
N ILE A 202 -18.42 0.39 -3.92
CA ILE A 202 -17.01 0.79 -3.92
C ILE A 202 -16.92 2.24 -3.48
N ALA A 203 -16.18 2.49 -2.39
CA ALA A 203 -15.95 3.82 -1.84
C ALA A 203 -14.57 3.88 -1.21
N THR A 204 -13.66 4.61 -1.85
CA THR A 204 -12.28 4.80 -1.39
C THR A 204 -12.01 6.27 -1.13
N SER A 205 -11.29 6.59 -0.07
CA SER A 205 -10.81 7.95 0.19
C SER A 205 -9.83 8.40 -0.90
N ILE A 206 -9.54 9.69 -0.97
CA ILE A 206 -8.55 10.23 -1.92
C ILE A 206 -7.16 9.70 -1.57
N ALA A 207 -6.81 9.65 -0.27
CA ALA A 207 -5.55 9.11 0.20
C ALA A 207 -5.40 7.63 -0.18
N ASN A 208 -6.39 6.77 0.15
CA ASN A 208 -6.37 5.36 -0.22
C ASN A 208 -6.30 5.15 -1.73
N SER A 209 -7.05 5.94 -2.52
CA SER A 209 -7.03 5.86 -3.98
C SER A 209 -5.66 6.18 -4.57
N SER A 210 -4.79 6.90 -3.84
CA SER A 210 -3.41 7.21 -4.24
C SER A 210 -2.40 6.13 -3.87
N SER A 211 -2.84 5.01 -3.27
CA SER A 211 -1.96 3.92 -2.84
C SER A 211 -1.15 3.33 -3.99
N ILE A 212 0.15 3.19 -3.76
CA ILE A 212 1.04 2.41 -4.63
C ILE A 212 0.70 0.92 -4.47
N ALA A 213 0.07 0.35 -5.49
CA ALA A 213 -0.15 -1.08 -5.61
C ALA A 213 0.73 -1.65 -6.72
N PHE A 214 1.23 -2.86 -6.54
CA PHE A 214 2.19 -3.42 -7.48
C PHE A 214 2.13 -4.95 -7.56
N LEU A 215 2.58 -5.45 -8.69
CA LEU A 215 2.83 -6.86 -8.94
C LEU A 215 4.34 -7.13 -8.79
N LEU A 216 4.70 -7.99 -7.86
CA LEU A 216 6.06 -8.47 -7.67
C LEU A 216 6.23 -9.79 -8.41
N THR A 217 7.28 -9.89 -9.21
CA THR A 217 7.65 -11.11 -9.94
C THR A 217 9.06 -11.56 -9.55
N TYR A 218 9.19 -12.82 -9.13
CA TYR A 218 10.46 -13.47 -8.81
C TYR A 218 10.46 -14.92 -9.31
N GLU A 219 11.41 -15.28 -10.16
CA GLU A 219 11.53 -16.63 -10.75
C GLU A 219 10.20 -17.14 -11.37
N GLY A 220 9.48 -16.27 -12.06
CA GLY A 220 8.20 -16.59 -12.69
C GLY A 220 7.00 -16.65 -11.73
N LYS A 221 7.21 -16.64 -10.42
CA LYS A 221 6.15 -16.53 -9.41
C LYS A 221 5.80 -15.10 -9.16
N LYS A 222 4.52 -14.85 -8.90
CA LYS A 222 4.00 -13.49 -8.72
C LYS A 222 3.31 -13.34 -7.37
N ALA A 223 3.44 -12.15 -6.78
CA ALA A 223 2.69 -11.73 -5.59
C ALA A 223 2.11 -10.34 -5.82
N LEU A 224 0.84 -10.14 -5.46
CA LEU A 224 0.12 -8.88 -5.66
C LEU A 224 -0.03 -8.15 -4.32
N PHE A 225 0.48 -6.93 -4.25
CA PHE A 225 0.35 -6.04 -3.10
C PHE A 225 -0.55 -4.86 -3.49
N LEU A 226 -1.69 -4.74 -2.82
CA LEU A 226 -2.72 -3.77 -3.18
C LEU A 226 -2.68 -2.47 -2.36
N GLY A 227 -1.86 -2.38 -1.29
CA GLY A 227 -1.96 -1.26 -0.35
C GLY A 227 -3.40 -1.05 0.08
N ASP A 228 -3.91 0.17 -0.09
CA ASP A 228 -5.33 0.51 0.11
C ASP A 228 -6.00 0.99 -1.18
N ALA A 229 -5.46 0.58 -2.32
CA ALA A 229 -5.80 1.06 -3.65
C ALA A 229 -7.28 0.92 -4.00
N ASN A 230 -7.70 1.79 -4.90
CA ASN A 230 -9.02 1.73 -5.51
C ASN A 230 -9.12 0.53 -6.47
N PRO A 231 -10.08 -0.39 -6.28
CA PRO A 231 -10.20 -1.59 -7.11
C PRO A 231 -10.50 -1.29 -8.57
N LYS A 232 -11.09 -0.13 -8.90
CA LYS A 232 -11.32 0.28 -10.29
C LYS A 232 -9.99 0.56 -11.01
N VAL A 233 -9.05 1.27 -10.37
CA VAL A 233 -7.73 1.55 -10.94
C VAL A 233 -6.96 0.25 -11.16
N ILE A 234 -6.98 -0.66 -10.20
CA ILE A 234 -6.37 -1.99 -10.34
C ILE A 234 -6.99 -2.76 -11.51
N THR A 235 -8.33 -2.76 -11.61
CA THR A 235 -9.06 -3.43 -12.68
C THR A 235 -8.65 -2.90 -14.05
N GLU A 236 -8.59 -1.59 -14.24
CA GLU A 236 -8.17 -0.98 -15.51
C GLU A 236 -6.70 -1.28 -15.83
N SER A 237 -5.83 -1.27 -14.81
CA SER A 237 -4.42 -1.64 -14.98
C SER A 237 -4.26 -3.11 -15.40
N LEU A 238 -5.05 -4.03 -14.84
CA LEU A 238 -5.08 -5.43 -15.25
C LEU A 238 -5.61 -5.61 -16.68
N LYS A 239 -6.67 -4.88 -17.05
CA LYS A 239 -7.21 -4.89 -18.42
C LYS A 239 -6.17 -4.45 -19.45
N ARG A 240 -5.47 -3.33 -19.20
CA ARG A 240 -4.39 -2.85 -20.09
C ARG A 240 -3.28 -3.87 -20.30
N ARG A 241 -3.05 -4.73 -19.30
CA ARG A 241 -2.07 -5.85 -19.36
C ARG A 241 -2.65 -7.13 -19.96
N GLY A 242 -3.89 -7.11 -20.48
CA GLY A 242 -4.54 -8.24 -21.15
C GLY A 242 -5.16 -9.29 -20.21
N TYR A 243 -5.33 -8.95 -18.92
CA TYR A 243 -5.99 -9.86 -17.98
C TYR A 243 -7.51 -9.62 -17.96
N ASP A 244 -8.26 -10.71 -18.14
CA ASP A 244 -9.71 -10.75 -18.11
C ASP A 244 -10.23 -12.01 -17.39
N LYS A 245 -11.54 -12.30 -17.50
CA LYS A 245 -12.16 -13.50 -16.89
C LYS A 245 -11.65 -14.82 -17.45
N ASN A 246 -11.17 -14.83 -18.72
CA ASN A 246 -10.68 -16.02 -19.41
C ASN A 246 -9.15 -16.14 -19.37
N ASN A 247 -8.46 -15.00 -19.21
CA ASN A 247 -7.01 -14.90 -19.08
C ASN A 247 -6.67 -14.22 -17.76
N LYS A 248 -6.75 -14.96 -16.66
CA LYS A 248 -6.55 -14.42 -15.31
C LYS A 248 -5.07 -14.26 -14.97
N LEU A 249 -4.76 -13.24 -14.20
CA LEU A 249 -3.45 -13.09 -13.59
C LEU A 249 -3.28 -14.15 -12.49
N HIS A 250 -2.41 -15.11 -12.73
CA HIS A 250 -2.03 -16.08 -11.69
C HIS A 250 -1.03 -15.44 -10.71
N VAL A 251 -1.35 -15.49 -9.43
CA VAL A 251 -0.50 -15.02 -8.32
C VAL A 251 -0.49 -16.02 -7.16
N GLU A 252 0.69 -16.20 -6.56
CA GLU A 252 0.86 -17.08 -5.39
C GLU A 252 0.19 -16.49 -4.15
N TYR A 253 0.27 -15.17 -4.00
CA TYR A 253 -0.28 -14.43 -2.87
C TYR A 253 -0.88 -13.10 -3.34
N THR A 254 -1.98 -12.69 -2.70
CA THR A 254 -2.54 -11.34 -2.80
C THR A 254 -2.67 -10.72 -1.41
N LYS A 255 -1.96 -9.63 -1.13
CA LYS A 255 -2.27 -8.76 0.01
C LYS A 255 -3.53 -7.98 -0.34
N LEU A 256 -4.62 -8.22 0.41
CA LEU A 256 -5.89 -7.55 0.18
C LEU A 256 -5.80 -6.05 0.45
N ALA A 257 -6.49 -5.27 -0.37
CA ALA A 257 -6.56 -3.83 -0.20
C ALA A 257 -7.26 -3.45 1.12
N HIS A 258 -6.73 -2.41 1.78
CA HIS A 258 -7.33 -1.77 2.96
C HIS A 258 -7.76 -2.81 4.01
N HIS A 259 -6.80 -3.68 4.38
CA HIS A 259 -6.95 -4.70 5.42
C HIS A 259 -8.15 -5.64 5.23
N GLY A 260 -8.59 -5.83 3.97
CA GLY A 260 -9.76 -6.61 3.61
C GLY A 260 -11.09 -5.84 3.68
N SER A 261 -11.05 -4.53 3.44
CA SER A 261 -12.24 -3.69 3.31
C SER A 261 -13.10 -4.10 2.12
N ARG A 262 -14.43 -4.19 2.33
CA ARG A 262 -15.41 -4.45 1.26
C ARG A 262 -15.46 -3.33 0.22
N TYR A 263 -15.12 -2.10 0.61
CA TYR A 263 -15.13 -0.93 -0.26
C TYR A 263 -13.95 -0.87 -1.21
N ASN A 264 -12.87 -1.64 -0.90
CA ASN A 264 -11.66 -1.72 -1.70
C ASN A 264 -11.53 -3.05 -2.46
N THR A 265 -12.59 -3.90 -2.46
CA THR A 265 -12.59 -5.21 -3.09
C THR A 265 -13.82 -5.37 -3.98
N SER A 266 -13.62 -5.42 -5.31
CA SER A 266 -14.69 -5.61 -6.29
C SER A 266 -14.68 -7.00 -6.91
N TYR A 267 -15.86 -7.49 -7.31
CA TYR A 267 -15.98 -8.71 -8.11
C TYR A 267 -15.22 -8.57 -9.42
N GLU A 268 -15.32 -7.43 -10.08
CA GLU A 268 -14.68 -7.20 -11.37
C GLU A 268 -13.15 -7.33 -11.30
N MET A 269 -12.52 -6.87 -10.20
CA MET A 269 -11.09 -7.05 -9.94
C MET A 269 -10.78 -8.53 -9.65
N LEU A 270 -11.54 -9.15 -8.74
CA LEU A 270 -11.29 -10.53 -8.30
C LEU A 270 -11.44 -11.54 -9.45
N GLU A 271 -12.38 -11.34 -10.37
CA GLU A 271 -12.59 -12.21 -11.54
C GLU A 271 -11.36 -12.28 -12.48
N ARG A 272 -10.47 -11.30 -12.42
CA ARG A 272 -9.21 -11.24 -13.18
C ARG A 272 -8.04 -11.88 -12.47
N LEU A 273 -8.23 -12.34 -11.23
CA LEU A 273 -7.19 -12.93 -10.40
C LEU A 273 -7.41 -14.45 -10.27
N ASP A 274 -6.34 -15.19 -10.43
CA ASP A 274 -6.23 -16.59 -10.04
C ASP A 274 -5.29 -16.69 -8.83
N CYS A 275 -5.88 -16.67 -7.62
CA CYS A 275 -5.17 -16.64 -6.34
C CYS A 275 -5.93 -17.43 -5.30
N ASP A 276 -5.24 -18.26 -4.50
CA ASP A 276 -5.82 -19.02 -3.41
C ASP A 276 -5.31 -18.62 -2.03
N LYS A 277 -4.34 -17.71 -1.96
CA LYS A 277 -3.67 -17.31 -0.71
C LYS A 277 -3.75 -15.81 -0.55
N PHE A 278 -4.48 -15.35 0.46
CA PHE A 278 -4.72 -13.94 0.72
C PHE A 278 -4.09 -13.52 2.05
N LEU A 279 -3.29 -12.45 2.02
CA LEU A 279 -2.68 -11.85 3.19
C LEU A 279 -3.57 -10.69 3.67
N ILE A 280 -3.89 -10.67 4.96
CA ILE A 280 -4.77 -9.69 5.59
C ILE A 280 -4.05 -9.14 6.81
N SER A 281 -3.46 -7.96 6.69
CA SER A 281 -2.79 -7.29 7.79
C SER A 281 -3.82 -6.51 8.61
N THR A 282 -4.25 -7.04 9.74
CA THR A 282 -5.19 -6.39 10.66
C THR A 282 -5.17 -7.05 12.03
N GLU A 283 -5.51 -6.31 13.08
CA GLU A 283 -5.77 -6.87 14.42
C GLU A 283 -7.28 -7.07 14.71
N GLY A 284 -8.16 -6.77 13.74
CA GLY A 284 -9.61 -6.97 13.85
C GLY A 284 -10.36 -6.00 14.77
N ASN A 285 -9.68 -5.09 15.46
CA ASN A 285 -10.28 -4.26 16.51
C ASN A 285 -10.87 -2.95 15.98
N ARG A 286 -10.20 -2.30 15.05
CA ARG A 286 -10.57 -0.99 14.51
C ARG A 286 -11.21 -1.18 13.13
N HIS A 287 -12.27 -0.44 12.85
CA HIS A 287 -12.97 -0.45 11.55
C HIS A 287 -13.66 -1.77 11.14
N GLY A 288 -13.57 -2.84 11.96
CA GLY A 288 -14.21 -4.15 11.67
C GLY A 288 -13.62 -4.88 10.47
N HIS A 289 -12.35 -4.62 10.14
CA HIS A 289 -11.65 -5.36 9.08
C HIS A 289 -11.05 -6.68 9.60
N PRO A 290 -10.98 -7.72 8.72
CA PRO A 290 -11.55 -7.72 7.37
C PRO A 290 -13.08 -7.75 7.43
N ASN A 291 -13.74 -7.12 6.46
CA ASN A 291 -15.16 -7.32 6.31
C ASN A 291 -15.44 -8.77 5.85
N LYS A 292 -16.41 -9.43 6.47
CA LYS A 292 -16.82 -10.78 6.07
C LYS A 292 -17.34 -10.81 4.62
N GLU A 293 -17.94 -9.72 4.15
CA GLU A 293 -18.34 -9.54 2.76
C GLU A 293 -17.17 -9.71 1.77
N THR A 294 -15.97 -9.19 2.08
CA THR A 294 -14.77 -9.38 1.26
C THR A 294 -14.41 -10.84 1.13
N LEU A 295 -14.43 -11.58 2.26
CA LEU A 295 -14.15 -13.02 2.26
C LEU A 295 -15.22 -13.79 1.49
N ALA A 296 -16.49 -13.40 1.65
CA ALA A 296 -17.63 -14.01 0.95
C ALA A 296 -17.54 -13.80 -0.58
N LYS A 297 -17.12 -12.61 -1.05
CA LYS A 297 -16.86 -12.33 -2.47
C LYS A 297 -15.77 -13.26 -3.04
N ILE A 298 -14.65 -13.41 -2.32
CA ILE A 298 -13.55 -14.27 -2.74
C ILE A 298 -14.00 -15.73 -2.84
N ILE A 299 -14.70 -16.24 -1.82
CA ILE A 299 -15.20 -17.61 -1.79
C ILE A 299 -16.17 -17.86 -2.95
N LYS A 300 -17.08 -16.92 -3.24
CA LYS A 300 -18.07 -17.04 -4.32
C LYS A 300 -17.46 -17.28 -5.71
N LEU A 301 -16.28 -16.66 -5.95
CA LEU A 301 -15.60 -16.74 -7.25
C LEU A 301 -14.71 -17.97 -7.41
N LYS A 302 -14.61 -18.83 -6.40
CA LYS A 302 -13.82 -20.05 -6.46
C LYS A 302 -14.59 -21.22 -7.02
N GLU A 303 -13.90 -22.03 -7.79
CA GLU A 303 -14.42 -23.31 -8.29
C GLU A 303 -14.72 -24.24 -7.13
N GLU A 304 -15.73 -25.10 -7.30
CA GLU A 304 -16.12 -26.11 -6.31
C GLU A 304 -14.93 -27.03 -5.98
N GLY A 305 -14.66 -27.20 -4.70
CA GLY A 305 -13.54 -28.04 -4.21
C GLY A 305 -12.18 -27.32 -4.13
N ARG A 306 -12.05 -26.08 -4.57
CA ARG A 306 -10.81 -25.30 -4.46
C ARG A 306 -10.73 -24.62 -3.08
N CYS A 307 -9.66 -24.89 -2.32
CA CYS A 307 -9.44 -24.28 -1.01
C CYS A 307 -8.88 -22.86 -1.13
N VAL A 308 -9.39 -21.94 -0.31
CA VAL A 308 -8.87 -20.58 -0.14
C VAL A 308 -8.25 -20.46 1.25
N ASN A 309 -7.08 -19.85 1.33
CA ASN A 309 -6.36 -19.65 2.58
C ASN A 309 -6.25 -18.13 2.87
N PHE A 310 -6.66 -17.74 4.06
CA PHE A 310 -6.50 -16.39 4.58
C PHE A 310 -5.44 -16.40 5.68
N TYR A 311 -4.43 -15.56 5.56
CA TYR A 311 -3.32 -15.40 6.51
C TYR A 311 -3.44 -14.04 7.20
N PHE A 312 -3.39 -14.06 8.54
CA PHE A 312 -3.52 -12.90 9.40
C PHE A 312 -2.23 -12.60 10.15
#